data_bf03b71adf24ad2ab448f6e9aaf19fc8
#
_entry.id   bf03b71adf24ad2ab448f6e9aaf19fc8
#
_cell.length_a   1.000
_cell.length_b   1.000
_cell.length_c   1.000
_cell.angle_alpha   90.00
_cell.angle_beta   90.00
_cell.angle_gamma   90.00
#
_symmetry.space_group_name_H-M   'P 1'
#
loop_
_entity.id
_entity.type
_entity.pdbx_description
1 polymer ?
#
loop_
_entity_poly.entity_id
_entity_poly.type
_entity_poly.pdbx_seq_one_letter_code
_entity_poly.pdbx_strand_id
1 'polypeptide(L)'
;MEYGLIGSKLGHSYSKIIHEMLCGYHYDLCPLPTEEEARAFLTRRQFKAINVTIPYKRLVMEYCTYIDPRAKAIGAVNTVVNKNGLLYGYNTDYPGFSYLCDAHGVEFKDRTVLILGTGGTHNTTWAVAHDRGAKQIYTVSRHPDPEKGELTYAQALTTGAQIIINTTPVGMYPNVGVSALDITSMPGLEAVIDVIYNPDKTELILQAEELGVPVAVGGLEMLVAQAVYAAEFFLDRKFEDAGAEIARVTSEL
;
A
#
# COMPACT_ATOMS: atom_id res chain seq x y z
N MET A 1 -1.00 -16.19 18.72
CA MET A 1 -1.74 -16.26 17.45
C MET A 1 -0.94 -17.00 16.40
N GLU A 2 -1.57 -17.69 15.46
CA GLU A 2 -0.85 -18.33 14.36
C GLU A 2 -0.64 -17.34 13.20
N TYR A 3 -1.72 -16.73 12.75
CA TYR A 3 -1.73 -15.75 11.66
C TYR A 3 -2.44 -14.48 12.10
N GLY A 4 -2.01 -13.34 11.64
CA GLY A 4 -2.67 -12.08 11.99
C GLY A 4 -1.98 -10.83 11.50
N LEU A 5 -2.55 -9.69 11.88
CA LEU A 5 -2.05 -8.34 11.59
C LEU A 5 -1.63 -7.66 12.88
N ILE A 6 -0.45 -7.06 12.89
CA ILE A 6 0.00 -6.14 13.93
C ILE A 6 0.06 -4.70 13.40
N GLY A 7 -0.31 -3.76 14.26
CA GLY A 7 -0.27 -2.32 14.00
C GLY A 7 -0.73 -1.56 15.22
N SER A 8 -0.66 -0.23 15.22
CA SER A 8 -1.08 0.54 16.41
C SER A 8 -2.59 0.62 16.58
N LYS A 9 -3.35 0.74 15.48
CA LYS A 9 -4.83 0.83 15.46
C LYS A 9 -5.36 -0.02 14.32
N LEU A 10 -6.23 -0.99 14.61
CA LEU A 10 -6.70 -2.00 13.65
C LEU A 10 -8.23 -2.10 13.55
N GLY A 11 -8.99 -1.18 14.16
CA GLY A 11 -10.44 -1.28 14.37
C GLY A 11 -11.32 -1.42 13.12
N HIS A 12 -10.81 -1.10 11.93
CA HIS A 12 -11.55 -1.17 10.66
C HIS A 12 -10.73 -1.87 9.56
N SER A 13 -9.87 -2.83 9.94
CA SER A 13 -9.04 -3.54 8.98
C SER A 13 -9.82 -4.66 8.29
N TYR A 14 -9.88 -4.62 6.96
CA TYR A 14 -10.45 -5.69 6.14
C TYR A 14 -9.53 -6.93 6.04
N SER A 15 -8.27 -6.82 6.50
CA SER A 15 -7.31 -7.93 6.38
C SER A 15 -7.81 -9.24 6.97
N LYS A 16 -8.53 -9.20 8.10
CA LYS A 16 -9.11 -10.40 8.71
C LYS A 16 -10.09 -11.09 7.76
N ILE A 17 -11.06 -10.34 7.26
CA ILE A 17 -12.08 -10.86 6.34
C ILE A 17 -11.41 -11.44 5.10
N ILE A 18 -10.50 -10.68 4.48
CA ILE A 18 -9.79 -11.09 3.27
C ILE A 18 -9.02 -12.40 3.49
N HIS A 19 -8.20 -12.48 4.53
CA HIS A 19 -7.39 -13.67 4.79
C HIS A 19 -8.23 -14.90 5.14
N GLU A 20 -9.30 -14.75 5.91
CA GLU A 20 -10.22 -15.85 6.26
C GLU A 20 -10.99 -16.34 5.01
N MET A 21 -11.39 -15.43 4.09
CA MET A 21 -12.00 -15.80 2.80
C MET A 21 -11.02 -16.53 1.87
N LEU A 22 -9.75 -16.12 1.85
CA LEU A 22 -8.72 -16.72 0.98
C LEU A 22 -8.31 -18.12 1.40
N CYS A 23 -8.20 -18.38 2.69
CA CYS A 23 -7.43 -19.52 3.17
C CYS A 23 -8.17 -20.37 4.20
N GLY A 24 -9.28 -19.91 4.75
CA GLY A 24 -10.05 -20.63 5.78
C GLY A 24 -9.32 -20.79 7.13
N TYR A 25 -8.17 -20.17 7.34
CA TYR A 25 -7.52 -20.13 8.65
C TYR A 25 -8.04 -18.95 9.49
N HIS A 26 -7.94 -19.08 10.80
CA HIS A 26 -8.25 -17.97 11.69
C HIS A 26 -7.17 -16.89 11.60
N TYR A 27 -7.59 -15.63 11.43
CA TYR A 27 -6.69 -14.49 11.32
C TYR A 27 -6.99 -13.45 12.41
N ASP A 28 -6.01 -13.18 13.26
CA ASP A 28 -6.15 -12.27 14.39
C ASP A 28 -5.81 -10.81 14.02
N LEU A 29 -6.55 -9.87 14.60
CA LEU A 29 -6.13 -8.48 14.65
C LEU A 29 -5.50 -8.21 16.02
N CYS A 30 -4.20 -7.91 16.06
CA CYS A 30 -3.44 -7.69 17.28
C CYS A 30 -2.98 -6.24 17.35
N PRO A 31 -3.79 -5.31 17.89
CA PRO A 31 -3.38 -3.93 18.08
C PRO A 31 -2.28 -3.85 19.14
N LEU A 32 -1.22 -3.15 18.80
CA LEU A 32 -0.07 -2.87 19.67
C LEU A 32 0.09 -1.35 19.71
N PRO A 33 -0.54 -0.65 20.65
CA PRO A 33 -0.58 0.80 20.70
C PRO A 33 0.79 1.48 20.82
N THR A 34 1.75 0.81 21.46
CA THR A 34 3.09 1.35 21.71
C THR A 34 4.18 0.55 20.98
N GLU A 35 5.30 1.22 20.74
CA GLU A 35 6.48 0.55 20.17
C GLU A 35 7.04 -0.53 21.11
N GLU A 36 6.95 -0.32 22.42
CA GLU A 36 7.41 -1.29 23.43
C GLU A 36 6.61 -2.61 23.33
N GLU A 37 5.29 -2.52 23.19
CA GLU A 37 4.44 -3.71 22.99
C GLU A 37 4.77 -4.42 21.67
N ALA A 38 5.02 -3.68 20.60
CA ALA A 38 5.43 -4.25 19.32
C ALA A 38 6.79 -4.95 19.43
N ARG A 39 7.77 -4.34 20.08
CA ARG A 39 9.09 -4.93 20.34
C ARG A 39 8.97 -6.19 21.18
N ALA A 40 8.17 -6.17 22.25
CA ALA A 40 7.94 -7.33 23.11
C ALA A 40 7.25 -8.48 22.35
N PHE A 41 6.27 -8.17 21.48
CA PHE A 41 5.59 -9.13 20.63
C PHE A 41 6.58 -9.80 19.65
N LEU A 42 7.36 -9.00 18.92
CA LEU A 42 8.33 -9.48 17.92
C LEU A 42 9.45 -10.30 18.56
N THR A 43 9.89 -9.94 19.78
CA THR A 43 10.90 -10.70 20.53
C THR A 43 10.40 -12.08 20.92
N ARG A 44 9.12 -12.24 21.32
CA ARG A 44 8.54 -13.53 21.70
C ARG A 44 8.41 -14.50 20.53
N ARG A 45 8.24 -14.00 19.30
CA ARG A 45 8.12 -14.81 18.07
C ARG A 45 7.04 -15.90 18.13
N GLN A 46 5.95 -15.68 18.87
CA GLN A 46 4.88 -16.66 19.08
C GLN A 46 3.79 -16.52 18.01
N PHE A 47 4.18 -16.66 16.76
CA PHE A 47 3.32 -16.66 15.58
C PHE A 47 3.94 -17.51 14.47
N LYS A 48 3.11 -17.97 13.52
CA LYS A 48 3.59 -18.62 12.28
C LYS A 48 3.91 -17.60 11.21
N ALA A 49 2.96 -16.70 10.94
CA ALA A 49 3.19 -15.59 10.03
C ALA A 49 2.27 -14.41 10.37
N ILE A 50 2.72 -13.20 10.06
CA ILE A 50 1.98 -11.98 10.34
C ILE A 50 2.11 -10.98 9.20
N ASN A 51 1.06 -10.19 9.01
CA ASN A 51 1.18 -8.91 8.35
C ASN A 51 1.51 -7.81 9.36
N VAL A 52 2.15 -6.76 8.87
CA VAL A 52 2.59 -5.61 9.65
C VAL A 52 2.10 -4.33 8.97
N THR A 53 1.38 -3.48 9.72
CA THR A 53 0.97 -2.17 9.22
C THR A 53 1.57 -1.03 10.04
N ILE A 54 1.13 0.18 9.77
CA ILE A 54 1.60 1.41 10.42
C ILE A 54 1.49 1.30 11.95
N PRO A 55 2.54 1.74 12.68
CA PRO A 55 3.78 2.35 12.20
C PRO A 55 4.96 1.38 12.10
N TYR A 56 4.76 0.06 12.17
CA TYR A 56 5.78 -0.93 12.50
C TYR A 56 6.49 -1.58 11.30
N LYS A 57 6.17 -1.18 10.04
CA LYS A 57 6.78 -1.76 8.82
C LYS A 57 8.31 -1.60 8.75
N ARG A 58 8.86 -0.56 9.38
CA ARG A 58 10.33 -0.36 9.50
C ARG A 58 10.88 -1.06 10.73
N LEU A 59 10.21 -0.92 11.86
CA LEU A 59 10.62 -1.53 13.14
C LEU A 59 10.83 -3.04 13.02
N VAL A 60 9.92 -3.75 12.35
CA VAL A 60 9.98 -5.20 12.22
C VAL A 60 11.22 -5.70 11.49
N MET A 61 11.84 -4.86 10.65
CA MET A 61 13.07 -5.20 9.93
C MET A 61 14.24 -5.50 10.88
N GLU A 62 14.27 -4.87 12.06
CA GLU A 62 15.30 -5.11 13.09
C GLU A 62 15.25 -6.54 13.66
N TYR A 63 14.11 -7.22 13.54
CA TYR A 63 13.87 -8.56 14.06
C TYR A 63 14.01 -9.65 13.00
N CYS A 64 14.04 -9.29 11.71
CA CYS A 64 14.14 -10.23 10.62
C CYS A 64 15.57 -10.78 10.47
N THR A 65 15.67 -12.10 10.44
CA THR A 65 16.92 -12.81 10.10
C THR A 65 17.26 -12.67 8.63
N TYR A 66 16.23 -12.64 7.78
CA TYR A 66 16.31 -12.43 6.35
C TYR A 66 15.28 -11.39 5.93
N ILE A 67 15.68 -10.49 5.07
CA ILE A 67 14.77 -9.52 4.43
C ILE A 67 14.94 -9.67 2.93
N ASP A 68 13.84 -9.87 2.25
CA ASP A 68 13.79 -9.90 0.79
C ASP A 68 14.46 -8.65 0.20
N PRO A 69 15.28 -8.77 -0.86
CA PRO A 69 16.03 -7.63 -1.42
C PRO A 69 15.14 -6.45 -1.80
N ARG A 70 13.93 -6.70 -2.31
CA ARG A 70 12.96 -5.65 -2.66
C ARG A 70 12.41 -4.96 -1.41
N ALA A 71 12.01 -5.72 -0.39
CA ALA A 71 11.57 -5.17 0.89
C ALA A 71 12.66 -4.32 1.55
N LYS A 72 13.92 -4.76 1.43
CA LYS A 72 15.09 -4.02 1.91
C LYS A 72 15.30 -2.71 1.15
N ALA A 73 15.19 -2.73 -0.18
CA ALA A 73 15.32 -1.54 -1.02
C ALA A 73 14.21 -0.52 -0.75
N ILE A 74 12.97 -0.97 -0.57
CA ILE A 74 11.81 -0.13 -0.18
C ILE A 74 11.97 0.42 1.24
N GLY A 75 12.69 -0.30 2.13
CA GLY A 75 12.84 0.07 3.54
C GLY A 75 11.59 -0.20 4.37
N ALA A 76 10.76 -1.18 3.97
CA ALA A 76 9.55 -1.56 4.67
C ALA A 76 9.22 -3.04 4.47
N VAL A 77 8.87 -3.71 5.56
CA VAL A 77 8.35 -5.09 5.61
C VAL A 77 6.90 -5.04 6.09
N ASN A 78 5.98 -5.62 5.32
CA ASN A 78 4.57 -5.76 5.69
C ASN A 78 4.12 -7.21 5.89
N THR A 79 5.01 -8.18 5.64
CA THR A 79 4.73 -9.61 5.71
C THR A 79 5.93 -10.32 6.33
N VAL A 80 5.71 -11.07 7.40
CA VAL A 80 6.76 -11.80 8.13
C VAL A 80 6.35 -13.24 8.33
N VAL A 81 7.24 -14.16 7.97
CA VAL A 81 7.08 -15.61 8.20
C VAL A 81 8.10 -16.08 9.23
N ASN A 82 7.64 -16.82 10.20
CA ASN A 82 8.48 -17.45 11.24
C ASN A 82 8.76 -18.91 10.86
N LYS A 83 9.98 -19.20 10.45
CA LYS A 83 10.45 -20.57 10.18
C LYS A 83 11.38 -21.00 11.32
N ASN A 84 10.84 -21.74 12.29
CA ASN A 84 11.59 -22.26 13.45
C ASN A 84 12.32 -21.18 14.27
N GLY A 85 11.67 -20.06 14.52
CA GLY A 85 12.25 -18.95 15.28
C GLY A 85 13.09 -17.98 14.44
N LEU A 86 13.32 -18.25 13.16
CA LEU A 86 13.96 -17.33 12.21
C LEU A 86 12.87 -16.55 11.46
N LEU A 87 12.96 -15.21 11.48
CA LEU A 87 11.97 -14.35 10.85
C LEU A 87 12.42 -13.94 9.44
N TYR A 88 11.55 -14.16 8.47
CA TYR A 88 11.74 -13.81 7.06
C TYR A 88 10.77 -12.70 6.70
N GLY A 89 11.31 -11.54 6.31
CA GLY A 89 10.55 -10.33 6.01
C GLY A 89 10.39 -10.09 4.51
N TYR A 90 9.16 -9.77 4.10
CA TYR A 90 8.78 -9.48 2.71
C TYR A 90 7.96 -8.19 2.62
N ASN A 91 7.83 -7.66 1.40
CA ASN A 91 6.92 -6.56 1.11
C ASN A 91 5.94 -6.99 0.02
N THR A 92 4.68 -7.26 0.40
CA THR A 92 3.61 -7.64 -0.51
C THR A 92 2.78 -6.44 -1.01
N ASP A 93 3.00 -5.24 -0.46
CA ASP A 93 2.39 -4.01 -1.00
C ASP A 93 2.92 -3.73 -2.42
N TYR A 94 4.19 -4.03 -2.70
CA TYR A 94 4.78 -3.83 -4.02
C TYR A 94 4.07 -4.64 -5.12
N PRO A 95 3.98 -5.99 -5.03
CA PRO A 95 3.21 -6.73 -6.02
C PRO A 95 1.71 -6.40 -5.98
N GLY A 96 1.15 -6.00 -4.82
CA GLY A 96 -0.24 -5.56 -4.71
C GLY A 96 -0.51 -4.29 -5.50
N PHE A 97 0.32 -3.26 -5.36
CA PHE A 97 0.20 -2.03 -6.13
C PHE A 97 0.52 -2.27 -7.62
N SER A 98 1.50 -3.14 -7.91
CA SER A 98 1.80 -3.54 -9.29
C SER A 98 0.59 -4.18 -9.98
N TYR A 99 -0.10 -5.09 -9.28
CA TYR A 99 -1.31 -5.72 -9.78
C TYR A 99 -2.41 -4.70 -10.11
N LEU A 100 -2.69 -3.77 -9.17
CA LEU A 100 -3.66 -2.69 -9.38
C LEU A 100 -3.34 -1.91 -10.68
N CYS A 101 -2.08 -1.53 -10.85
CA CYS A 101 -1.66 -0.78 -12.04
C CYS A 101 -1.82 -1.60 -13.33
N ASP A 102 -1.48 -2.90 -13.32
CA ASP A 102 -1.61 -3.78 -14.48
C ASP A 102 -3.08 -4.03 -14.85
N ALA A 103 -3.94 -4.27 -13.85
CA ALA A 103 -5.37 -4.50 -14.05
C ALA A 103 -6.08 -3.31 -14.71
N HIS A 104 -5.61 -2.09 -14.44
CA HIS A 104 -6.19 -0.86 -14.99
C HIS A 104 -5.36 -0.24 -16.12
N GLY A 105 -4.32 -0.92 -16.62
CA GLY A 105 -3.52 -0.44 -17.76
C GLY A 105 -2.74 0.84 -17.49
N VAL A 106 -2.27 1.06 -16.26
CA VAL A 106 -1.48 2.26 -15.90
C VAL A 106 -0.05 2.14 -16.44
N GLU A 107 0.29 3.00 -17.40
CA GLU A 107 1.59 3.05 -18.05
C GLU A 107 2.49 4.13 -17.46
N PHE A 108 3.55 3.72 -16.75
CA PHE A 108 4.50 4.66 -16.11
C PHE A 108 5.63 5.12 -17.03
N LYS A 109 5.95 4.32 -18.06
CA LYS A 109 7.09 4.59 -18.91
C LYS A 109 6.98 5.98 -19.55
N ASP A 110 8.05 6.76 -19.41
CA ASP A 110 8.17 8.13 -19.92
C ASP A 110 7.15 9.15 -19.35
N ARG A 111 6.45 8.82 -18.26
CA ARG A 111 5.47 9.69 -17.58
C ARG A 111 6.08 10.42 -16.39
N THR A 112 5.54 11.60 -16.12
CA THR A 112 5.78 12.35 -14.89
C THR A 112 4.71 11.94 -13.85
N VAL A 113 5.16 11.53 -12.68
CA VAL A 113 4.33 10.98 -11.60
C VAL A 113 4.39 11.92 -10.39
N LEU A 114 3.23 12.22 -9.81
CA LEU A 114 3.12 12.84 -8.48
C LEU A 114 2.72 11.78 -7.46
N ILE A 115 3.48 11.65 -6.39
CA ILE A 115 3.11 10.84 -5.23
C ILE A 115 2.81 11.78 -4.07
N LEU A 116 1.56 11.81 -3.63
CA LEU A 116 1.11 12.63 -2.52
C LEU A 116 1.36 11.91 -1.21
N GLY A 117 2.14 12.53 -0.32
CA GLY A 117 2.50 12.00 1.00
C GLY A 117 3.87 11.33 1.05
N THR A 118 4.37 11.15 2.28
CA THR A 118 5.70 10.59 2.60
C THR A 118 5.60 9.39 3.57
N GLY A 119 4.41 8.78 3.67
CA GLY A 119 4.10 7.69 4.58
C GLY A 119 4.64 6.32 4.15
N GLY A 120 4.21 5.27 4.87
CA GLY A 120 4.71 3.90 4.66
C GLY A 120 4.45 3.32 3.26
N THR A 121 3.40 3.77 2.56
CA THR A 121 3.05 3.29 1.21
C THR A 121 3.78 4.09 0.11
N HIS A 122 4.23 5.31 0.42
CA HIS A 122 4.99 6.17 -0.50
C HIS A 122 6.17 5.44 -1.15
N ASN A 123 7.05 4.83 -0.34
CA ASN A 123 8.26 4.17 -0.87
C ASN A 123 7.91 3.00 -1.80
N THR A 124 6.82 2.31 -1.52
CA THR A 124 6.34 1.20 -2.35
C THR A 124 5.84 1.70 -3.70
N THR A 125 5.00 2.73 -3.72
CA THR A 125 4.46 3.31 -4.97
C THR A 125 5.57 3.98 -5.78
N TRP A 126 6.52 4.63 -5.11
CA TRP A 126 7.72 5.19 -5.73
C TRP A 126 8.55 4.11 -6.43
N ALA A 127 8.82 2.98 -5.73
CA ALA A 127 9.59 1.88 -6.28
C ALA A 127 8.90 1.27 -7.51
N VAL A 128 7.59 1.08 -7.49
CA VAL A 128 6.84 0.57 -8.65
C VAL A 128 6.92 1.55 -9.83
N ALA A 129 6.68 2.84 -9.61
CA ALA A 129 6.76 3.85 -10.67
C ALA A 129 8.17 3.94 -11.27
N HIS A 130 9.21 3.90 -10.43
CA HIS A 130 10.61 3.90 -10.84
C HIS A 130 10.96 2.66 -11.67
N ASP A 131 10.65 1.46 -11.16
CA ASP A 131 10.97 0.19 -11.83
C ASP A 131 10.23 0.03 -13.16
N ARG A 132 9.09 0.72 -13.32
CA ARG A 132 8.31 0.75 -14.56
C ARG A 132 8.69 1.89 -15.52
N GLY A 133 9.79 2.60 -15.22
CA GLY A 133 10.40 3.58 -16.12
C GLY A 133 9.72 4.93 -16.15
N ALA A 134 9.13 5.38 -15.05
CA ALA A 134 8.68 6.76 -14.92
C ALA A 134 9.83 7.73 -15.24
N LYS A 135 9.54 8.75 -16.06
CA LYS A 135 10.54 9.76 -16.47
C LYS A 135 10.95 10.64 -15.30
N GLN A 136 9.97 11.01 -14.49
CA GLN A 136 10.16 11.87 -13.33
C GLN A 136 9.16 11.48 -12.25
N ILE A 137 9.59 11.40 -11.02
CA ILE A 137 8.73 11.14 -9.86
C ILE A 137 8.93 12.28 -8.87
N TYR A 138 7.86 12.97 -8.54
CA TYR A 138 7.85 14.01 -7.52
C TYR A 138 7.10 13.52 -6.28
N THR A 139 7.67 13.74 -5.12
CA THR A 139 7.00 13.57 -3.83
C THR A 139 6.41 14.89 -3.40
N VAL A 140 5.13 14.89 -3.02
CA VAL A 140 4.40 16.07 -2.56
C VAL A 140 4.11 15.94 -1.08
N SER A 141 4.48 16.97 -0.29
CA SER A 141 4.32 16.95 1.16
C SER A 141 3.75 18.28 1.68
N ARG A 142 3.06 18.21 2.81
CA ARG A 142 2.64 19.42 3.57
C ARG A 142 3.83 20.16 4.19
N HIS A 143 4.87 19.41 4.49
CA HIS A 143 6.13 19.91 5.03
C HIS A 143 7.27 19.35 4.14
N PRO A 144 7.45 19.91 2.94
CA PRO A 144 8.41 19.37 1.99
C PRO A 144 9.84 19.55 2.49
N ASP A 145 10.65 18.54 2.27
CA ASP A 145 12.09 18.56 2.47
C ASP A 145 12.79 18.96 1.15
N PRO A 146 13.31 20.20 1.04
CA PRO A 146 13.93 20.65 -0.20
C PRO A 146 15.21 19.87 -0.55
N GLU A 147 15.91 19.31 0.45
CA GLU A 147 17.13 18.53 0.21
C GLU A 147 16.80 17.18 -0.47
N LYS A 148 15.56 16.68 -0.27
CA LYS A 148 15.05 15.49 -0.97
C LYS A 148 14.33 15.81 -2.27
N GLY A 149 14.23 17.07 -2.66
CA GLY A 149 13.48 17.50 -3.84
C GLY A 149 11.97 17.33 -3.70
N GLU A 150 11.45 17.34 -2.48
CA GLU A 150 10.02 17.29 -2.23
C GLU A 150 9.33 18.61 -2.62
N LEU A 151 8.12 18.52 -3.14
CA LEU A 151 7.33 19.66 -3.59
C LEU A 151 6.23 20.02 -2.59
N THR A 152 5.86 21.30 -2.57
CA THR A 152 4.60 21.74 -1.99
C THR A 152 3.43 21.36 -2.89
N TYR A 153 2.21 21.35 -2.36
CA TYR A 153 0.98 21.15 -3.14
C TYR A 153 0.80 22.21 -4.24
N ALA A 154 1.20 23.45 -3.99
CA ALA A 154 1.14 24.52 -5.01
C ALA A 154 2.12 24.26 -6.18
N GLN A 155 3.32 23.79 -5.91
CA GLN A 155 4.29 23.42 -6.94
C GLN A 155 3.84 22.19 -7.75
N ALA A 156 3.15 21.23 -7.11
CA ALA A 156 2.62 20.05 -7.77
C ALA A 156 1.72 20.36 -8.95
N LEU A 157 0.89 21.41 -8.86
CA LEU A 157 -0.06 21.82 -9.90
C LEU A 157 0.60 22.25 -11.22
N THR A 158 1.89 22.61 -11.19
CA THR A 158 2.62 23.13 -12.36
C THR A 158 3.62 22.13 -12.95
N THR A 159 3.64 20.89 -12.47
CA THR A 159 4.61 19.87 -12.90
C THR A 159 4.32 19.26 -14.27
N GLY A 160 3.10 19.38 -14.77
CA GLY A 160 2.64 18.68 -15.98
C GLY A 160 2.59 17.16 -15.79
N ALA A 161 2.27 16.71 -14.59
CA ALA A 161 2.17 15.28 -14.29
C ALA A 161 1.03 14.61 -15.06
N GLN A 162 1.29 13.40 -15.53
CA GLN A 162 0.29 12.54 -16.15
C GLN A 162 -0.32 11.53 -15.16
N ILE A 163 0.38 11.22 -14.07
CA ILE A 163 -0.09 10.24 -13.09
C ILE A 163 -0.03 10.86 -11.69
N ILE A 164 -1.12 10.70 -10.95
CA ILE A 164 -1.19 11.08 -9.53
C ILE A 164 -1.45 9.83 -8.70
N ILE A 165 -0.68 9.65 -7.62
CA ILE A 165 -0.86 8.57 -6.65
C ILE A 165 -1.03 9.19 -5.27
N ASN A 166 -2.22 9.07 -4.68
CA ASN A 166 -2.45 9.50 -3.30
C ASN A 166 -2.05 8.38 -2.33
N THR A 167 -1.05 8.65 -1.49
CA THR A 167 -0.63 7.77 -0.39
C THR A 167 -0.89 8.39 0.98
N THR A 168 -1.63 9.51 1.03
CA THR A 168 -2.03 10.19 2.26
C THR A 168 -3.34 9.61 2.80
N PRO A 169 -3.68 9.84 4.08
CA PRO A 169 -5.00 9.47 4.61
C PRO A 169 -6.09 10.51 4.32
N VAL A 170 -5.84 11.53 3.49
CA VAL A 170 -6.82 12.58 3.19
C VAL A 170 -7.92 12.01 2.31
N GLY A 171 -9.16 12.12 2.75
CA GLY A 171 -10.34 11.54 2.09
C GLY A 171 -10.75 10.17 2.63
N MET A 172 -9.93 9.55 3.50
CA MET A 172 -10.24 8.27 4.14
C MET A 172 -11.30 8.44 5.25
N TYR A 173 -12.18 7.46 5.38
CA TYR A 173 -13.13 7.39 6.50
C TYR A 173 -12.43 7.53 7.86
N PRO A 174 -12.97 8.31 8.84
CA PRO A 174 -14.28 9.00 8.80
C PRO A 174 -14.25 10.39 8.13
N ASN A 175 -13.09 10.92 7.72
CA ASN A 175 -12.94 12.27 7.18
C ASN A 175 -13.08 12.28 5.65
N VAL A 176 -14.24 11.84 5.16
CA VAL A 176 -14.58 11.78 3.73
C VAL A 176 -14.93 13.15 3.14
N GLY A 177 -15.03 13.24 1.80
CA GLY A 177 -15.45 14.46 1.10
C GLY A 177 -14.37 15.54 1.04
N VAL A 178 -13.11 15.18 1.25
CA VAL A 178 -11.95 16.08 1.12
C VAL A 178 -10.95 15.46 0.15
N SER A 179 -10.52 16.22 -0.84
CA SER A 179 -9.47 15.81 -1.77
C SER A 179 -8.07 16.12 -1.21
N ALA A 180 -7.12 15.22 -1.46
CA ALA A 180 -5.73 15.44 -1.12
C ALA A 180 -5.09 16.55 -1.98
N LEU A 181 -5.54 16.72 -3.21
CA LEU A 181 -5.11 17.75 -4.17
C LEU A 181 -6.31 18.12 -5.03
N ASP A 182 -6.52 19.42 -5.26
CA ASP A 182 -7.46 19.90 -6.29
C ASP A 182 -6.82 19.76 -7.66
N ILE A 183 -7.31 18.80 -8.45
CA ILE A 183 -6.77 18.47 -9.78
C ILE A 183 -7.50 19.15 -10.93
N THR A 184 -8.49 20.01 -10.66
CA THR A 184 -9.33 20.65 -11.68
C THR A 184 -8.54 21.53 -12.66
N SER A 185 -7.38 22.02 -12.24
CA SER A 185 -6.47 22.84 -13.06
C SER A 185 -5.32 22.06 -13.71
N MET A 186 -5.32 20.72 -13.63
CA MET A 186 -4.24 19.86 -14.11
C MET A 186 -4.61 19.18 -15.45
N PRO A 187 -4.24 19.74 -16.60
CA PRO A 187 -4.52 19.13 -17.90
C PRO A 187 -3.60 17.93 -18.16
N GLY A 188 -4.07 16.97 -18.95
CA GLY A 188 -3.25 15.88 -19.46
C GLY A 188 -3.03 14.73 -18.45
N LEU A 189 -3.85 14.64 -17.42
CA LEU A 189 -3.84 13.49 -16.53
C LEU A 189 -4.31 12.23 -17.28
N GLU A 190 -3.55 11.16 -17.16
CA GLU A 190 -3.83 9.84 -17.74
C GLU A 190 -4.32 8.85 -16.66
N ALA A 191 -3.83 9.01 -15.42
CA ALA A 191 -4.23 8.16 -14.30
C ALA A 191 -4.23 8.92 -12.97
N VAL A 192 -5.24 8.64 -12.15
CA VAL A 192 -5.32 9.03 -10.74
C VAL A 192 -5.59 7.78 -9.91
N ILE A 193 -4.69 7.47 -9.01
CA ILE A 193 -4.74 6.29 -8.14
C ILE A 193 -4.81 6.76 -6.69
N ASP A 194 -5.77 6.27 -5.94
CA ASP A 194 -5.82 6.49 -4.50
C ASP A 194 -5.63 5.15 -3.77
N VAL A 195 -4.65 5.05 -2.86
CA VAL A 195 -4.46 3.82 -2.08
C VAL A 195 -5.50 3.64 -0.98
N ILE A 196 -6.38 4.62 -0.79
CA ILE A 196 -7.53 4.52 0.10
C ILE A 196 -8.55 3.57 -0.50
N TYR A 197 -9.11 2.68 0.33
CA TYR A 197 -10.14 1.70 -0.03
C TYR A 197 -11.47 1.93 0.71
N ASN A 198 -11.51 2.84 1.66
CA ASN A 198 -12.72 3.23 2.38
C ASN A 198 -12.74 4.75 2.59
N PRO A 199 -13.60 5.48 1.89
CA PRO A 199 -14.66 5.03 0.97
C PRO A 199 -14.10 4.38 -0.30
N ASP A 200 -14.95 3.69 -1.05
CA ASP A 200 -14.63 3.09 -2.35
C ASP A 200 -14.15 4.16 -3.36
N LYS A 201 -14.83 5.31 -3.39
CA LYS A 201 -14.42 6.50 -4.15
C LYS A 201 -14.16 7.67 -3.22
N THR A 202 -12.92 8.10 -3.17
CA THR A 202 -12.53 9.35 -2.50
C THR A 202 -12.90 10.57 -3.35
N GLU A 203 -12.90 11.75 -2.74
CA GLU A 203 -13.13 13.00 -3.46
C GLU A 203 -12.13 13.21 -4.62
N LEU A 204 -10.88 12.76 -4.45
CA LEU A 204 -9.87 12.81 -5.50
C LEU A 204 -10.26 11.94 -6.71
N ILE A 205 -10.78 10.74 -6.47
CA ILE A 205 -11.26 9.84 -7.55
C ILE A 205 -12.49 10.43 -8.24
N LEU A 206 -13.45 11.00 -7.49
CA LEU A 206 -14.63 11.65 -8.05
C LEU A 206 -14.25 12.82 -8.96
N GLN A 207 -13.31 13.68 -8.54
CA GLN A 207 -12.79 14.76 -9.38
C GLN A 207 -12.13 14.23 -10.67
N ALA A 208 -11.37 13.14 -10.58
CA ALA A 208 -10.74 12.52 -11.75
C ALA A 208 -11.79 11.98 -12.74
N GLU A 209 -12.84 11.35 -12.27
CA GLU A 209 -13.95 10.86 -13.10
C GLU A 209 -14.69 12.03 -13.78
N GLU A 210 -15.00 13.11 -13.04
CA GLU A 210 -15.64 14.32 -13.59
C GLU A 210 -14.80 15.00 -14.68
N LEU A 211 -13.48 14.98 -14.52
CA LEU A 211 -12.53 15.51 -15.52
C LEU A 211 -12.31 14.57 -16.70
N GLY A 212 -12.88 13.37 -16.68
CA GLY A 212 -12.72 12.38 -17.74
C GLY A 212 -11.30 11.79 -17.80
N VAL A 213 -10.60 11.70 -16.66
CA VAL A 213 -9.29 11.04 -16.60
C VAL A 213 -9.47 9.57 -16.97
N PRO A 214 -8.67 9.02 -17.92
CA PRO A 214 -8.86 7.66 -18.43
C PRO A 214 -8.85 6.57 -17.36
N VAL A 215 -8.01 6.74 -16.33
CA VAL A 215 -7.92 5.80 -15.21
C VAL A 215 -8.12 6.55 -13.89
N ALA A 216 -9.18 6.21 -13.16
CA ALA A 216 -9.45 6.75 -11.82
C ALA A 216 -9.82 5.58 -10.90
N VAL A 217 -8.92 5.16 -9.99
CA VAL A 217 -9.08 3.91 -9.23
C VAL A 217 -8.72 4.05 -7.77
N GLY A 218 -9.51 3.41 -6.90
CA GLY A 218 -9.29 3.28 -5.47
C GLY A 218 -8.39 2.10 -5.09
N GLY A 219 -8.08 1.97 -3.79
CA GLY A 219 -7.07 1.05 -3.27
C GLY A 219 -7.56 -0.37 -2.95
N LEU A 220 -8.83 -0.73 -3.19
CA LEU A 220 -9.39 -2.00 -2.74
C LEU A 220 -8.68 -3.21 -3.38
N GLU A 221 -8.46 -3.19 -4.69
CA GLU A 221 -7.75 -4.27 -5.38
C GLU A 221 -6.30 -4.41 -4.90
N MET A 222 -5.61 -3.30 -4.62
CA MET A 222 -4.27 -3.35 -4.01
C MET A 222 -4.31 -4.01 -2.63
N LEU A 223 -5.32 -3.68 -1.82
CA LEU A 223 -5.50 -4.27 -0.49
C LEU A 223 -5.72 -5.78 -0.56
N VAL A 224 -6.55 -6.25 -1.48
CA VAL A 224 -6.79 -7.68 -1.68
C VAL A 224 -5.54 -8.36 -2.25
N ALA A 225 -4.94 -7.79 -3.29
CA ALA A 225 -3.78 -8.37 -3.95
C ALA A 225 -2.59 -8.56 -2.99
N GLN A 226 -2.27 -7.56 -2.15
CA GLN A 226 -1.21 -7.72 -1.16
C GLN A 226 -1.50 -8.85 -0.17
N ALA A 227 -2.77 -9.10 0.17
CA ALA A 227 -3.15 -10.18 1.07
C ALA A 227 -3.06 -11.56 0.39
N VAL A 228 -3.42 -11.66 -0.89
CA VAL A 228 -3.20 -12.88 -1.70
C VAL A 228 -1.72 -13.24 -1.72
N TYR A 229 -0.84 -12.29 -2.05
CA TYR A 229 0.61 -12.53 -2.05
C TYR A 229 1.17 -12.80 -0.65
N ALA A 230 0.61 -12.20 0.41
CA ALA A 230 1.00 -12.52 1.78
C ALA A 230 0.59 -13.95 2.17
N ALA A 231 -0.61 -14.39 1.78
CA ALA A 231 -1.11 -15.74 2.03
C ALA A 231 -0.25 -16.81 1.34
N GLU A 232 0.30 -16.53 0.15
CA GLU A 232 1.27 -17.42 -0.49
C GLU A 232 2.51 -17.65 0.36
N PHE A 233 3.07 -16.59 0.97
CA PHE A 233 4.20 -16.70 1.90
C PHE A 233 3.79 -17.42 3.19
N PHE A 234 2.60 -17.15 3.72
CA PHE A 234 2.10 -17.76 4.96
C PHE A 234 1.97 -19.28 4.84
N LEU A 235 1.49 -19.73 3.67
CA LEU A 235 1.20 -21.15 3.40
C LEU A 235 2.33 -21.88 2.67
N ASP A 236 3.41 -21.17 2.34
CA ASP A 236 4.54 -21.67 1.53
C ASP A 236 4.08 -22.34 0.22
N ARG A 237 3.08 -21.74 -0.44
CA ARG A 237 2.49 -22.20 -1.71
C ARG A 237 2.06 -21.02 -2.56
N LYS A 238 1.93 -21.25 -3.88
CA LYS A 238 1.34 -20.30 -4.80
C LYS A 238 -0.13 -20.63 -5.06
N PHE A 239 -0.96 -19.60 -5.27
CA PHE A 239 -2.28 -19.79 -5.87
C PHE A 239 -2.11 -20.17 -7.35
N GLU A 240 -2.97 -21.07 -7.86
CA GLU A 240 -2.95 -21.44 -9.28
C GLU A 240 -3.22 -20.24 -10.18
N ASP A 241 -4.18 -19.39 -9.77
CA ASP A 241 -4.49 -18.12 -10.40
C ASP A 241 -4.72 -17.03 -9.31
N ALA A 242 -3.67 -16.32 -8.99
CA ALA A 242 -3.74 -15.23 -8.02
C ALA A 242 -4.67 -14.10 -8.52
N GLY A 243 -4.73 -13.83 -9.81
CA GLY A 243 -5.62 -12.82 -10.39
C GLY A 243 -7.10 -13.16 -10.18
N ALA A 244 -7.49 -14.41 -10.43
CA ALA A 244 -8.85 -14.88 -10.17
C ALA A 244 -9.22 -14.78 -8.68
N GLU A 245 -8.32 -15.12 -7.77
CA GLU A 245 -8.56 -14.98 -6.33
C GLU A 245 -8.70 -13.51 -5.91
N ILE A 246 -7.88 -12.61 -6.47
CA ILE A 246 -7.99 -11.17 -6.20
C ILE A 246 -9.36 -10.67 -6.69
N ALA A 247 -9.74 -10.98 -7.93
CA ALA A 247 -11.02 -10.54 -8.48
C ALA A 247 -12.22 -11.08 -7.67
N ARG A 248 -12.18 -12.37 -7.29
CA ARG A 248 -13.22 -12.99 -6.47
C ARG A 248 -13.39 -12.28 -5.14
N VAL A 249 -12.31 -12.13 -4.37
CA VAL A 249 -12.37 -11.52 -3.04
C VAL A 249 -12.76 -10.04 -3.12
N THR A 250 -12.25 -9.31 -4.11
CA THR A 250 -12.61 -7.90 -4.32
C THR A 250 -14.11 -7.74 -4.58
N SER A 251 -14.72 -8.66 -5.32
CA SER A 251 -16.17 -8.61 -5.64
C SER A 251 -17.07 -8.97 -4.46
N GLU A 252 -16.54 -9.59 -3.42
CA GLU A 252 -17.29 -10.01 -2.23
C GLU A 252 -17.16 -9.00 -1.06
N LEU A 253 -16.34 -7.96 -1.18
CA LEU A 253 -16.13 -6.90 -0.18
C LEU A 253 -16.94 -5.65 -0.46
#